data_2c59bb3ac619b6955f31afc5684d764d
#
_entry.id   2c59bb3ac619b6955f31afc5684d764d
#
_cell.length_a   1.000
_cell.length_b   1.000
_cell.length_c   1.000
_cell.angle_alpha   90.00
_cell.angle_beta   90.00
_cell.angle_gamma   90.00
#
_symmetry.space_group_name_H-M   'P 1'
#
loop_
_entity.id
_entity.type
_entity.pdbx_description
1 polymer ?
#
loop_
_entity_poly.entity_id
_entity_poly.type
_entity_poly.pdbx_seq_one_letter_code
_entity_poly.pdbx_strand_id
1 'polypeptide(L)'
;MNVIWSLCRKYTDLSDEEIRIIEHMSETLQPLANLEGADIFIDCPGRDGNAIVVAEATPECVPSSYKNTVVGLLAKPENEPAVARTFRLGVGTKQMKAVTQENGSTIQSVEPIRNG
;
A
#
# COMPACT_ATOMS: atom_id res chain seq x y z
N MET A 1 11.49 5.10 16.14
CA MET A 1 10.65 3.88 16.04
C MET A 1 10.16 3.72 14.60
N ASN A 2 10.21 2.53 14.08
CA ASN A 2 9.80 2.27 12.71
C ASN A 2 8.29 1.98 12.66
N VAL A 3 7.55 2.82 11.96
CA VAL A 3 6.09 2.69 11.83
C VAL A 3 5.72 1.38 11.11
N ILE A 4 6.50 0.98 10.11
CA ILE A 4 6.25 -0.26 9.34
C ILE A 4 6.25 -1.47 10.28
N TRP A 5 7.27 -1.61 11.13
CA TRP A 5 7.34 -2.72 12.09
C TRP A 5 6.17 -2.71 13.06
N SER A 6 5.86 -1.53 13.60
CA SER A 6 4.77 -1.38 14.55
C SER A 6 3.43 -1.82 13.94
N LEU A 7 3.11 -1.36 12.73
CA LEU A 7 1.87 -1.69 12.06
C LEU A 7 1.81 -3.16 11.64
N CYS A 8 2.91 -3.69 11.10
CA CYS A 8 2.94 -5.10 10.68
C CYS A 8 2.75 -6.05 11.86
N ARG A 9 3.38 -5.77 13.00
CA ARG A 9 3.22 -6.61 14.20
C ARG A 9 1.80 -6.52 14.77
N LYS A 10 1.20 -5.34 14.71
CA LYS A 10 -0.14 -5.14 15.25
C LYS A 10 -1.24 -5.77 14.39
N TYR A 11 -1.13 -5.68 13.07
CA TYR A 11 -2.25 -6.02 12.18
C TYR A 11 -2.01 -7.25 11.30
N THR A 12 -0.78 -7.74 11.18
CA THR A 12 -0.46 -8.82 10.23
C THR A 12 0.24 -9.99 10.91
N ASP A 13 0.32 -11.11 10.17
CA ASP A 13 1.08 -12.28 10.58
C ASP A 13 2.40 -12.40 9.81
N LEU A 14 2.88 -11.30 9.24
CA LEU A 14 4.14 -11.30 8.51
C LEU A 14 5.31 -11.61 9.42
N SER A 15 6.26 -12.41 8.92
CA SER A 15 7.49 -12.73 9.63
C SER A 15 8.43 -11.52 9.68
N ASP A 16 9.42 -11.57 10.57
CA ASP A 16 10.43 -10.51 10.64
C ASP A 16 11.16 -10.34 9.31
N GLU A 17 11.46 -11.45 8.63
CA GLU A 17 12.12 -11.41 7.33
C GLU A 17 11.25 -10.71 6.29
N GLU A 18 9.95 -11.02 6.27
CA GLU A 18 9.00 -10.38 5.36
C GLU A 18 8.86 -8.89 5.65
N ILE A 19 8.82 -8.51 6.92
CA ILE A 19 8.76 -7.10 7.30
C ILE A 19 10.02 -6.35 6.84
N ARG A 20 11.20 -6.99 6.93
CA ARG A 20 12.44 -6.37 6.44
C ARG A 20 12.42 -6.14 4.94
N ILE A 21 11.83 -7.05 4.16
CA ILE A 21 11.66 -6.86 2.72
C ILE A 21 10.80 -5.63 2.45
N ILE A 22 9.70 -5.49 3.17
CA ILE A 22 8.80 -4.34 3.04
C ILE A 22 9.49 -3.04 3.45
N GLU A 23 10.21 -3.05 4.55
CA GLU A 23 10.97 -1.89 5.00
C GLU A 23 11.99 -1.45 3.94
N HIS A 24 12.72 -2.41 3.38
CA HIS A 24 13.69 -2.13 2.33
C HIS A 24 13.02 -1.55 1.08
N MET A 25 11.90 -2.12 0.67
CA MET A 25 11.13 -1.63 -0.48
C MET A 25 10.63 -0.20 -0.23
N SER A 26 10.27 0.13 1.00
CA SER A 26 9.74 1.46 1.33
C SER A 26 10.75 2.58 1.02
N GLU A 27 12.04 2.27 1.02
CA GLU A 27 13.09 3.24 0.70
C GLU A 27 13.08 3.67 -0.76
N THR A 28 12.43 2.90 -1.64
CA THR A 28 12.34 3.20 -3.07
C THR A 28 11.11 4.00 -3.45
N LEU A 29 10.18 4.21 -2.54
CA LEU A 29 8.87 4.80 -2.87
C LEU A 29 8.98 6.25 -3.36
N GLN A 30 9.79 7.08 -2.72
CA GLN A 30 9.87 8.49 -3.10
C GLN A 30 10.40 8.70 -4.51
N PRO A 31 11.54 8.08 -4.92
CA PRO A 31 11.98 8.18 -6.31
C PRO A 31 10.94 7.64 -7.30
N LEU A 32 10.27 6.54 -6.97
CA LEU A 32 9.23 5.99 -7.85
C LEU A 32 8.04 6.91 -7.97
N ALA A 33 7.58 7.50 -6.87
CA ALA A 33 6.49 8.47 -6.88
C ALA A 33 6.84 9.67 -7.76
N ASN A 34 8.07 10.16 -7.66
CA ASN A 34 8.54 11.29 -8.47
C ASN A 34 8.57 10.93 -9.96
N LEU A 35 9.02 9.74 -10.32
CA LEU A 35 9.08 9.29 -11.71
C LEU A 35 7.69 9.05 -12.30
N GLU A 36 6.80 8.45 -11.52
CA GLU A 36 5.44 8.12 -11.98
C GLU A 36 4.51 9.34 -11.94
N GLY A 37 4.84 10.36 -11.14
CA GLY A 37 3.97 11.50 -10.94
C GLY A 37 2.69 11.12 -10.21
N ALA A 38 2.75 10.14 -9.33
CA ALA A 38 1.58 9.59 -8.63
C ALA A 38 1.93 9.17 -7.20
N ASP A 39 0.94 9.14 -6.34
CA ASP A 39 1.09 8.60 -4.99
C ASP A 39 1.35 7.10 -5.07
N ILE A 40 2.27 6.61 -4.24
CA ILE A 40 2.61 5.19 -4.16
C ILE A 40 2.47 4.74 -2.70
N PHE A 41 1.91 3.55 -2.51
CA PHE A 41 1.66 2.99 -1.19
C PHE A 41 2.17 1.56 -1.11
N ILE A 42 2.50 1.12 0.10
CA ILE A 42 2.66 -0.30 0.41
C ILE A 42 1.53 -0.71 1.34
N ASP A 43 0.77 -1.72 0.92
CA ASP A 43 -0.30 -2.32 1.69
C ASP A 43 0.12 -3.74 2.09
N CYS A 44 -0.15 -4.11 3.34
CA CYS A 44 0.12 -5.46 3.85
C CYS A 44 -1.18 -6.19 4.14
N PRO A 45 -1.21 -7.52 3.97
CA PRO A 45 -2.41 -8.30 4.29
C PRO A 45 -2.64 -8.37 5.79
N GLY A 46 -3.78 -7.85 6.25
CA GLY A 46 -4.17 -7.90 7.64
C GLY A 46 -4.84 -9.23 8.01
N ARG A 47 -4.80 -9.56 9.31
CA ARG A 47 -5.42 -10.80 9.82
C ARG A 47 -6.92 -10.82 9.63
N ASP A 48 -7.55 -9.66 9.55
CA ASP A 48 -9.01 -9.52 9.47
C ASP A 48 -9.54 -9.50 8.03
N GLY A 49 -8.68 -9.72 7.04
CA GLY A 49 -9.08 -9.70 5.63
C GLY A 49 -9.01 -8.33 4.97
N ASN A 50 -8.75 -7.27 5.74
CA ASN A 50 -8.49 -5.94 5.19
C ASN A 50 -6.99 -5.75 5.01
N ALA A 51 -6.58 -4.90 4.06
CA ALA A 51 -5.18 -4.50 3.96
C ALA A 51 -4.92 -3.37 4.94
N ILE A 52 -3.67 -3.25 5.39
CA ILE A 52 -3.20 -2.13 6.19
C ILE A 52 -2.14 -1.37 5.40
N VAL A 53 -2.29 -0.07 5.26
CA VAL A 53 -1.31 0.78 4.58
C VAL A 53 -0.16 1.05 5.54
N VAL A 54 1.06 0.65 5.17
CA VAL A 54 2.23 0.76 6.05
C VAL A 54 3.25 1.78 5.58
N ALA A 55 3.18 2.21 4.32
CA ALA A 55 4.11 3.21 3.78
C ALA A 55 3.44 3.97 2.65
N GLU A 56 3.86 5.20 2.44
CA GLU A 56 3.38 6.03 1.33
C GLU A 56 4.45 7.01 0.89
N ALA A 57 4.37 7.43 -0.38
CA ALA A 57 5.15 8.55 -0.90
C ALA A 57 4.30 9.35 -1.87
N THR A 58 4.47 10.66 -1.83
CA THR A 58 3.78 11.61 -2.70
C THR A 58 4.81 12.28 -3.60
N PRO A 59 4.54 12.44 -4.91
CA PRO A 59 5.47 13.13 -5.80
C PRO A 59 5.71 14.57 -5.32
N GLU A 60 6.96 15.00 -5.39
CA GLU A 60 7.34 16.33 -4.91
C GLU A 60 6.83 17.45 -5.80
N CYS A 61 6.61 17.15 -7.09
CA CYS A 61 6.23 18.15 -8.11
C CYS A 61 4.75 18.15 -8.45
N VAL A 62 3.95 17.25 -7.89
CA VAL A 62 2.54 17.05 -8.24
C VAL A 62 1.73 16.97 -6.96
N PRO A 63 0.56 17.67 -6.89
CA PRO A 63 -0.29 17.56 -5.70
C PRO A 63 -0.76 16.12 -5.47
N SER A 64 -0.79 15.70 -4.21
CA SER A 64 -1.30 14.39 -3.83
C SER A 64 -2.80 14.30 -4.08
N SER A 65 -3.27 13.08 -4.43
CA SER A 65 -4.69 12.75 -4.48
C SER A 65 -5.31 12.66 -3.09
N TYR A 66 -4.50 12.63 -2.04
CA TYR A 66 -4.93 12.47 -0.65
C TYR A 66 -4.63 13.74 0.13
N LYS A 67 -5.56 14.15 0.99
CA LYS A 67 -5.41 15.34 1.83
C LYS A 67 -4.57 15.06 3.08
N ASN A 68 -4.64 13.82 3.58
CA ASN A 68 -3.96 13.39 4.80
C ASN A 68 -3.20 12.10 4.56
N THR A 69 -2.27 11.76 5.44
CA THR A 69 -1.61 10.47 5.38
C THR A 69 -2.63 9.34 5.55
N VAL A 70 -2.44 8.26 4.80
CA VAL A 70 -3.26 7.06 4.91
C VAL A 70 -2.51 5.92 5.59
N VAL A 71 -1.25 6.13 5.98
CA VAL A 71 -0.48 5.14 6.73
C VAL A 71 -1.20 4.83 8.04
N GLY A 72 -1.39 3.55 8.31
CA GLY A 72 -2.13 3.07 9.47
C GLY A 72 -3.62 2.89 9.24
N LEU A 73 -4.15 3.27 8.08
CA LEU A 73 -5.55 3.08 7.75
C LEU A 73 -5.77 1.75 7.03
N LEU A 74 -6.97 1.20 7.18
CA LEU A 74 -7.34 -0.06 6.55
C LEU A 74 -7.89 0.17 5.14
N ALA A 75 -7.55 -0.75 4.24
CA ALA A 75 -8.09 -0.79 2.88
C ALA A 75 -9.02 -2.00 2.78
N LYS A 76 -10.32 -1.73 2.68
CA LYS A 76 -11.32 -2.80 2.61
C LYS A 76 -11.38 -3.39 1.21
N PRO A 77 -11.56 -4.72 1.07
CA PRO A 77 -11.60 -5.37 -0.24
C PRO A 77 -12.64 -4.78 -1.20
N GLU A 78 -13.81 -4.42 -0.68
CA GLU A 78 -14.89 -3.85 -1.49
C GLU A 78 -14.57 -2.45 -2.01
N ASN A 79 -13.71 -1.71 -1.31
CA ASN A 79 -13.31 -0.35 -1.72
C ASN A 79 -12.06 -0.34 -2.60
N GLU A 80 -11.16 -1.30 -2.39
CA GLU A 80 -9.90 -1.39 -3.14
C GLU A 80 -9.73 -2.80 -3.69
N PRO A 81 -10.54 -3.16 -4.69
CA PRO A 81 -10.57 -4.53 -5.20
C PRO A 81 -9.27 -4.96 -5.88
N ALA A 82 -8.48 -4.02 -6.42
CA ALA A 82 -7.19 -4.35 -7.03
C ALA A 82 -6.21 -4.88 -5.98
N VAL A 83 -6.17 -4.28 -4.79
CA VAL A 83 -5.33 -4.74 -3.69
C VAL A 83 -5.75 -6.13 -3.25
N ALA A 84 -7.06 -6.33 -3.02
CA ALA A 84 -7.59 -7.62 -2.62
C ALA A 84 -7.30 -8.71 -3.66
N ARG A 85 -7.46 -8.39 -4.95
CA ARG A 85 -7.20 -9.32 -6.05
C ARG A 85 -5.71 -9.71 -6.09
N THR A 86 -4.82 -8.75 -5.90
CA THR A 86 -3.38 -8.99 -5.92
C THR A 86 -2.97 -9.93 -4.78
N PHE A 87 -3.50 -9.73 -3.57
CA PHE A 87 -3.22 -10.66 -2.47
C PHE A 87 -3.78 -12.06 -2.74
N ARG A 88 -4.99 -12.15 -3.31
CA ARG A 88 -5.63 -13.44 -3.57
C ARG A 88 -4.92 -14.23 -4.67
N LEU A 89 -4.52 -13.56 -5.75
CA LEU A 89 -3.99 -14.22 -6.95
C LEU A 89 -2.48 -14.13 -7.09
N GLY A 90 -1.82 -13.23 -6.35
CA GLY A 90 -0.38 -13.04 -6.43
C GLY A 90 0.09 -12.41 -7.74
N VAL A 91 -0.77 -11.72 -8.46
CA VAL A 91 -0.46 -11.06 -9.72
C VAL A 91 -0.80 -9.59 -9.67
N GLY A 92 -0.13 -8.79 -10.49
CA GLY A 92 -0.41 -7.37 -10.61
C GLY A 92 -1.79 -7.09 -11.21
N THR A 93 -2.33 -5.93 -10.90
CA THR A 93 -3.60 -5.43 -11.43
C THR A 93 -3.41 -3.99 -11.87
N LYS A 94 -3.88 -3.64 -13.06
CA LYS A 94 -3.71 -2.28 -13.59
C LYS A 94 -5.03 -1.58 -13.81
N GLN A 95 -5.05 -0.29 -13.47
CA GLN A 95 -6.13 0.65 -13.81
C GLN A 95 -7.51 0.21 -13.33
N MET A 96 -7.60 -0.35 -12.13
CA MET A 96 -8.88 -0.73 -11.53
C MET A 96 -9.42 0.40 -10.67
N LYS A 97 -10.72 0.65 -10.74
CA LYS A 97 -11.38 1.68 -9.93
C LYS A 97 -11.37 1.31 -8.46
N ALA A 98 -11.21 2.31 -7.61
CA ALA A 98 -11.19 2.14 -6.16
C ALA A 98 -11.83 3.34 -5.46
N VAL A 99 -12.20 3.12 -4.19
CA VAL A 99 -12.65 4.19 -3.28
C VAL A 99 -11.57 4.36 -2.21
N THR A 100 -11.07 5.58 -2.07
CA THR A 100 -10.00 5.88 -1.11
C THR A 100 -10.55 5.91 0.32
N GLN A 101 -9.64 5.90 1.30
CA GLN A 101 -9.99 6.04 2.71
C GLN A 101 -10.66 7.38 3.01
N GLU A 102 -10.54 8.36 2.11
CA GLU A 102 -11.22 9.66 2.21
C GLU A 102 -12.52 9.69 1.38
N ASN A 103 -13.03 8.53 0.97
CA ASN A 103 -14.25 8.34 0.17
C ASN A 103 -14.19 8.99 -1.23
N GLY A 104 -12.97 9.22 -1.73
CA GLY A 104 -12.77 9.69 -3.10
C GLY A 104 -12.63 8.53 -4.07
N SER A 105 -13.06 8.73 -5.32
CA SER A 105 -12.85 7.75 -6.37
C SER A 105 -11.45 7.92 -6.99
N THR A 106 -10.81 6.81 -7.31
CA THR A 106 -9.49 6.82 -7.95
C THR A 106 -9.33 5.58 -8.83
N ILE A 107 -8.22 5.55 -9.57
CA ILE A 107 -7.81 4.39 -10.36
C ILE A 107 -6.48 3.91 -9.79
N GLN A 108 -6.38 2.62 -9.52
CA GLN A 108 -5.20 2.00 -8.93
C GLN A 108 -4.55 0.99 -9.84
N SER A 109 -3.22 0.94 -9.81
CA SER A 109 -2.44 -0.16 -10.34
C SER A 109 -1.65 -0.74 -9.18
N VAL A 110 -1.61 -2.06 -9.06
CA VAL A 110 -1.05 -2.76 -7.91
C VAL A 110 -0.06 -3.82 -8.38
N GLU A 111 1.11 -3.86 -7.77
CA GLU A 111 2.11 -4.91 -8.00
C GLU A 111 2.41 -5.62 -6.68
N PRO A 112 2.53 -6.96 -6.69
CA PRO A 112 2.85 -7.68 -5.47
C PRO A 112 4.33 -7.52 -5.10
N ILE A 113 4.61 -7.44 -3.80
CA ILE A 113 5.94 -7.58 -3.24
C ILE A 113 6.06 -9.03 -2.77
N ARG A 114 7.07 -9.72 -3.23
CA ARG A 114 7.22 -11.16 -3.00
C ARG A 114 8.41 -11.46 -2.09
N ASN A 115 8.33 -12.56 -1.36
CA ASN A 115 9.42 -13.06 -0.53
C ASN A 115 10.17 -14.24 -1.15
N GLY A 116 9.93 -14.48 -2.43
CA GLY A 116 10.58 -15.55 -3.14
C GLY A 116 10.11 -15.74 -4.53
#